data_ea5ee5b47f623434d320c084dd24fcb4
#
_entry.id   ea5ee5b47f623434d320c084dd24fcb4
#
_cell.length_a   1.000
_cell.length_b   1.000
_cell.length_c   1.000
_cell.angle_alpha   90.00
_cell.angle_beta   90.00
_cell.angle_gamma   90.00
#
_symmetry.space_group_name_H-M   'P 1'
#
loop_
_entity.id
_entity.type
_entity.pdbx_description
1 polymer ?
#
loop_
_entity_poly.entity_id
_entity_poly.type
_entity_poly.pdbx_seq_one_letter_code
_entity_poly.pdbx_strand_id
1 'polypeptide(L)'
;MENLNLIANTSATTSFINLTPHEVKVLDQNGQIQTIPASGEVARISTSFEVDDVVNGVAIGHTKYSGVTGLPDPVTGTIYIVSLILLKALPDRTDLVAPNELVRDEKGLVLYAKSLTR
;
A
#
# COMPACT_ATOMS: atom_id res chain seq x y z
N MET A 1 14.24 -24.98 16.65
CA MET A 1 13.71 -24.73 16.61
C MET A 1 12.87 -24.55 16.82
N GLU A 2 13.03 -24.41 16.66
CA GLU A 2 12.27 -24.23 16.76
C GLU A 2 11.47 -23.51 16.68
N ASN A 3 11.43 -23.23 16.76
CA ASN A 3 10.35 -22.27 16.68
C ASN A 3 10.02 -21.84 15.30
N LEU A 4 10.75 -22.24 14.36
CA LEU A 4 10.53 -21.98 12.96
C LEU A 4 9.17 -22.46 12.50
N ASN A 5 8.70 -23.52 13.09
CA ASN A 5 7.38 -24.02 12.73
C ASN A 5 6.29 -23.05 13.11
N LEU A 6 6.48 -22.36 14.20
CA LEU A 6 5.50 -21.37 14.60
C LEU A 6 5.43 -20.23 13.61
N ILE A 7 6.58 -19.83 13.07
CA ILE A 7 6.61 -18.79 12.09
C ILE A 7 5.86 -19.20 10.84
N ALA A 8 6.09 -20.41 10.38
CA ALA A 8 5.41 -20.91 9.21
C ALA A 8 3.91 -20.97 9.43
N ASN A 9 3.49 -21.44 10.59
CA ASN A 9 2.07 -21.52 10.89
C ASN A 9 1.42 -20.16 10.93
N THR A 10 2.11 -19.19 11.47
CA THR A 10 1.60 -17.82 11.51
C THR A 10 1.41 -17.28 10.11
N SER A 11 2.38 -17.52 9.23
CA SER A 11 2.28 -17.08 7.84
C SER A 11 1.10 -17.71 7.12
N ALA A 12 0.82 -18.97 7.41
CA ALA A 12 -0.26 -19.68 6.74
C ALA A 12 -1.63 -19.09 7.06
N THR A 13 -1.76 -18.35 8.16
CA THR A 13 -3.04 -17.76 8.54
C THR A 13 -3.18 -16.30 8.13
N THR A 14 -2.16 -15.72 7.50
CA THR A 14 -2.17 -14.32 7.12
C THR A 14 -2.54 -14.20 5.64
N SER A 15 -3.44 -13.29 5.34
CA SER A 15 -3.92 -13.04 3.99
C SER A 15 -3.72 -11.59 3.61
N PHE A 16 -3.48 -11.36 2.33
CA PHE A 16 -3.50 -10.01 1.76
C PHE A 16 -4.86 -9.73 1.16
N ILE A 17 -5.37 -8.54 1.40
CA ILE A 17 -6.53 -8.03 0.69
C ILE A 17 -6.08 -6.76 -0.02
N ASN A 18 -6.21 -6.75 -1.34
CA ASN A 18 -5.74 -5.66 -2.18
C ASN A 18 -6.87 -4.64 -2.34
N LEU A 19 -6.71 -3.49 -1.71
CA LEU A 19 -7.68 -2.39 -1.73
C LEU A 19 -7.26 -1.29 -2.71
N THR A 20 -6.45 -1.64 -3.72
CA THR A 20 -6.11 -0.74 -4.82
C THR A 20 -6.95 -1.10 -6.04
N PRO A 21 -7.02 -0.21 -7.05
CA PRO A 21 -7.87 -0.47 -8.23
C PRO A 21 -7.37 -1.60 -9.13
N HIS A 22 -6.11 -2.00 -9.00
CA HIS A 22 -5.49 -2.95 -9.93
C HIS A 22 -4.83 -4.08 -9.18
N GLU A 23 -4.56 -5.18 -9.88
CA GLU A 23 -3.78 -6.26 -9.30
C GLU A 23 -2.39 -5.73 -8.91
N VAL A 24 -1.81 -6.33 -7.89
CA VAL A 24 -0.46 -6.01 -7.43
C VAL A 24 0.43 -7.22 -7.68
N LYS A 25 1.52 -7.01 -8.42
CA LYS A 25 2.53 -8.02 -8.64
C LYS A 25 3.73 -7.69 -7.77
N VAL A 26 4.17 -8.64 -6.99
CA VAL A 26 5.28 -8.43 -6.07
C VAL A 26 6.23 -9.61 -6.10
N LEU A 27 7.52 -9.30 -6.09
CA LEU A 27 8.58 -10.30 -6.08
C LEU A 27 8.65 -10.94 -4.69
N ASP A 28 8.64 -12.27 -4.65
CA ASP A 28 8.80 -12.96 -3.38
C ASP A 28 10.27 -13.32 -3.13
N GLN A 29 10.53 -13.93 -1.99
CA GLN A 29 11.90 -14.25 -1.58
C GLN A 29 12.51 -15.40 -2.36
N ASN A 30 11.69 -16.11 -3.13
CA ASN A 30 12.16 -17.19 -3.99
C ASN A 30 12.45 -16.70 -5.41
N GLY A 31 12.32 -15.41 -5.66
CA GLY A 31 12.54 -14.84 -6.98
C GLY A 31 11.36 -14.98 -7.92
N GLN A 32 10.21 -15.32 -7.40
CA GLN A 32 8.99 -15.48 -8.20
C GLN A 32 8.07 -14.28 -8.01
N ILE A 33 7.27 -13.99 -9.03
CA ILE A 33 6.30 -12.89 -8.97
C ILE A 33 4.97 -13.46 -8.49
N GLN A 34 4.49 -12.94 -7.37
CA GLN A 34 3.15 -13.24 -6.88
C GLN A 34 2.19 -12.16 -7.37
N THR A 35 1.03 -12.58 -7.82
CA THR A 35 -0.02 -11.67 -8.25
C THR A 35 -1.13 -11.68 -7.22
N ILE A 36 -1.42 -10.50 -6.67
CA ILE A 36 -2.49 -10.34 -5.69
C ILE A 36 -3.59 -9.57 -6.40
N PRO A 37 -4.70 -10.22 -6.72
CA PRO A 37 -5.76 -9.57 -7.49
C PRO A 37 -6.43 -8.45 -6.69
N ALA A 38 -6.99 -7.49 -7.41
CA ALA A 38 -7.80 -6.46 -6.76
C ALA A 38 -9.01 -7.12 -6.11
N SER A 39 -9.35 -6.67 -4.91
CA SER A 39 -10.49 -7.25 -4.17
C SER A 39 -11.84 -6.82 -4.72
N GLY A 40 -11.87 -5.75 -5.50
CA GLY A 40 -13.11 -5.14 -5.94
C GLY A 40 -13.50 -3.94 -5.09
N GLU A 41 -12.86 -3.77 -3.96
CA GLU A 41 -13.05 -2.61 -3.10
C GLU A 41 -11.78 -1.78 -3.08
N VAL A 42 -11.91 -0.47 -3.01
CA VAL A 42 -10.77 0.44 -3.08
C VAL A 42 -10.81 1.37 -1.89
N ALA A 43 -9.72 1.40 -1.13
CA ALA A 43 -9.55 2.35 -0.05
C ALA A 43 -9.05 3.67 -0.64
N ARG A 44 -9.70 4.76 -0.28
CA ARG A 44 -9.39 6.08 -0.82
C ARG A 44 -9.27 7.10 0.31
N ILE A 45 -8.45 8.10 0.06
CA ILE A 45 -8.30 9.23 0.96
C ILE A 45 -8.53 10.50 0.16
N SER A 46 -9.30 11.42 0.72
CA SER A 46 -9.53 12.71 0.10
C SER A 46 -8.38 13.65 0.44
N THR A 47 -7.95 14.42 -0.55
CA THR A 47 -6.89 15.40 -0.34
C THR A 47 -7.34 16.75 -0.87
N SER A 48 -6.80 17.81 -0.28
CA SER A 48 -6.97 19.16 -0.78
C SER A 48 -5.64 19.91 -0.64
N PHE A 49 -5.45 20.93 -1.47
CA PHE A 49 -4.23 21.71 -1.43
C PHE A 49 -4.56 23.08 -0.81
N GLU A 50 -3.76 23.47 0.20
CA GLU A 50 -3.87 24.81 0.79
C GLU A 50 -2.65 25.64 0.45
N VAL A 51 -2.88 26.87 -0.01
CA VAL A 51 -1.80 27.78 -0.34
C VAL A 51 -1.37 28.51 0.94
N ASP A 52 -0.09 28.41 1.26
CA ASP A 52 0.50 29.11 2.41
C ASP A 52 1.14 30.43 2.00
N ASP A 53 1.65 30.52 0.77
CA ASP A 53 2.39 31.67 0.31
C ASP A 53 2.38 31.72 -1.21
N VAL A 54 2.72 32.87 -1.75
CA VAL A 54 2.92 33.04 -3.20
C VAL A 54 4.28 33.73 -3.39
N VAL A 55 5.17 33.07 -4.09
CA VAL A 55 6.52 33.60 -4.36
C VAL A 55 6.70 33.70 -5.87
N ASN A 56 6.98 34.90 -6.35
CA ASN A 56 7.16 35.17 -7.78
C ASN A 56 6.00 34.64 -8.62
N GLY A 57 4.77 34.79 -8.11
CA GLY A 57 3.58 34.30 -8.80
C GLY A 57 3.32 32.83 -8.68
N VAL A 58 4.14 32.10 -7.95
CA VAL A 58 3.99 30.65 -7.78
C VAL A 58 3.40 30.33 -6.42
N ALA A 59 2.32 29.55 -6.40
CA ALA A 59 1.70 29.14 -5.15
C ALA A 59 2.58 28.09 -4.46
N ILE A 60 2.80 28.27 -3.18
CA ILE A 60 3.50 27.33 -2.32
C ILE A 60 2.55 26.97 -1.20
N GLY A 61 2.37 25.69 -0.97
CA GLY A 61 1.42 25.27 0.05
C GLY A 61 1.66 23.83 0.45
N HIS A 62 0.64 23.25 1.03
CA HIS A 62 0.72 21.85 1.51
C HIS A 62 -0.58 21.12 1.21
N THR A 63 -0.46 19.79 1.21
CA THR A 63 -1.60 18.89 1.00
C THR A 63 -2.21 18.55 2.35
N LYS A 64 -3.52 18.69 2.43
CA LYS A 64 -4.29 18.24 3.60
C LYS A 64 -4.97 16.93 3.24
N TYR A 65 -4.99 16.02 4.19
CA TYR A 65 -5.66 14.75 4.05
C TYR A 65 -6.93 14.76 4.90
N SER A 66 -8.02 14.29 4.31
CA SER A 66 -9.31 14.24 5.02
C SER A 66 -10.12 13.08 4.46
N GLY A 67 -10.91 12.45 5.34
CA GLY A 67 -11.90 11.46 4.92
C GLY A 67 -11.32 10.23 4.23
N VAL A 68 -11.15 9.16 4.98
CA VAL A 68 -10.77 7.86 4.42
C VAL A 68 -12.04 7.06 4.21
N THR A 69 -12.20 6.48 3.02
CA THR A 69 -13.35 5.63 2.69
C THR A 69 -12.85 4.29 2.16
N GLY A 70 -13.64 3.24 2.35
CA GLY A 70 -13.33 1.93 1.81
C GLY A 70 -12.26 1.16 2.56
N LEU A 71 -11.84 1.64 3.72
CA LEU A 71 -10.83 0.95 4.52
C LEU A 71 -11.53 0.26 5.69
N PRO A 72 -11.52 -1.08 5.73
CA PRO A 72 -12.14 -1.81 6.84
C PRO A 72 -11.35 -1.64 8.14
N ASP A 73 -12.01 -1.96 9.25
CA ASP A 73 -11.32 -2.05 10.53
C ASP A 73 -10.30 -3.19 10.51
N PRO A 74 -9.28 -3.11 11.36
CA PRO A 74 -8.29 -4.19 11.43
C PRO A 74 -8.92 -5.54 11.76
N VAL A 75 -8.45 -6.57 11.07
CA VAL A 75 -8.87 -7.95 11.29
C VAL A 75 -7.62 -8.80 11.49
N THR A 76 -7.59 -9.57 12.56
CA THR A 76 -6.47 -10.45 12.84
C THR A 76 -6.21 -11.38 11.65
N GLY A 77 -4.95 -11.45 11.23
CA GLY A 77 -4.57 -12.31 10.11
C GLY A 77 -4.79 -11.67 8.74
N THR A 78 -5.16 -10.39 8.69
CA THR A 78 -5.39 -9.70 7.43
C THR A 78 -4.44 -8.51 7.30
N ILE A 79 -3.80 -8.38 6.15
CA ILE A 79 -2.98 -7.23 5.78
C ILE A 79 -3.58 -6.61 4.54
N TYR A 80 -3.84 -5.32 4.58
CA TYR A 80 -4.45 -4.59 3.48
C TYR A 80 -3.39 -3.90 2.65
N ILE A 81 -3.46 -4.07 1.33
CA ILE A 81 -2.60 -3.35 0.39
C ILE A 81 -3.33 -2.10 -0.03
N VAL A 82 -2.70 -0.96 0.18
CA VAL A 82 -3.28 0.36 -0.09
C VAL A 82 -2.28 1.21 -0.87
N SER A 83 -2.70 2.39 -1.30
CA SER A 83 -1.78 3.33 -1.94
C SER A 83 -0.77 3.86 -0.91
N LEU A 84 0.38 4.30 -1.40
CA LEU A 84 1.41 4.86 -0.53
C LEU A 84 0.92 6.10 0.20
N ILE A 85 0.10 6.92 -0.46
CA ILE A 85 -0.46 8.12 0.16
C ILE A 85 -1.31 7.76 1.35
N LEU A 86 -2.17 6.76 1.20
CA LEU A 86 -3.05 6.34 2.29
C LEU A 86 -2.24 5.72 3.42
N LEU A 87 -1.24 4.93 3.08
CA LEU A 87 -0.35 4.33 4.08
C LEU A 87 0.29 5.41 4.95
N LYS A 88 0.83 6.44 4.32
CA LYS A 88 1.53 7.50 5.04
C LYS A 88 0.58 8.37 5.85
N ALA A 89 -0.67 8.48 5.45
CA ALA A 89 -1.65 9.27 6.17
C ALA A 89 -2.14 8.57 7.44
N LEU A 90 -1.93 7.26 7.56
CA LEU A 90 -2.44 6.47 8.69
C LEU A 90 -1.31 5.70 9.37
N PRO A 91 -0.33 6.39 9.97
CA PRO A 91 0.85 5.73 10.53
C PRO A 91 0.54 4.80 11.71
N ASP A 92 -0.62 4.98 12.34
CA ASP A 92 -0.99 4.13 13.48
C ASP A 92 -1.58 2.79 13.06
N ARG A 93 -1.92 2.63 11.79
CA ARG A 93 -2.44 1.35 11.28
C ARG A 93 -1.27 0.46 10.90
N THR A 94 -1.06 -0.60 11.66
CA THR A 94 0.07 -1.52 11.44
C THR A 94 -0.27 -2.64 10.46
N ASP A 95 -1.53 -2.71 10.02
CA ASP A 95 -2.03 -3.73 9.11
C ASP A 95 -2.06 -3.27 7.65
N LEU A 96 -1.47 -2.12 7.34
CA LEU A 96 -1.44 -1.58 5.99
C LEU A 96 -0.05 -1.74 5.38
N VAL A 97 -0.02 -2.04 4.09
CA VAL A 97 1.23 -2.06 3.31
C VAL A 97 0.96 -1.43 1.94
N ALA A 98 2.02 -1.01 1.28
CA ALA A 98 1.92 -0.48 -0.08
C ALA A 98 3.06 -1.04 -0.93
N PRO A 99 2.87 -1.15 -2.26
CA PRO A 99 3.95 -1.61 -3.13
C PRO A 99 5.18 -0.71 -3.02
N ASN A 100 6.35 -1.32 -3.00
CA ASN A 100 7.62 -0.63 -2.80
C ASN A 100 8.61 -1.03 -3.87
N GLU A 101 9.44 -0.07 -4.30
CA GLU A 101 10.48 -0.28 -5.30
C GLU A 101 9.89 -0.85 -6.60
N LEU A 102 9.12 -0.02 -7.28
CA LEU A 102 8.45 -0.43 -8.52
C LEU A 102 9.46 -0.60 -9.63
N VAL A 103 9.35 -1.71 -10.35
CA VAL A 103 10.14 -1.99 -11.55
C VAL A 103 9.26 -1.69 -12.75
N ARG A 104 9.77 -0.86 -13.66
CA ARG A 104 9.02 -0.41 -14.82
C ARG A 104 9.71 -0.84 -16.10
N ASP A 105 8.94 -0.95 -17.17
CA ASP A 105 9.49 -1.22 -18.49
C ASP A 105 10.00 0.08 -19.15
N GLU A 106 10.46 -0.01 -20.38
CA GLU A 106 11.00 1.13 -21.12
C GLU A 106 9.97 2.24 -21.30
N LYS A 107 8.69 1.92 -21.29
CA LYS A 107 7.60 2.88 -21.48
C LYS A 107 7.07 3.43 -20.17
N GLY A 108 7.65 3.01 -19.05
CA GLY A 108 7.23 3.48 -17.72
C GLY A 108 6.09 2.69 -17.11
N LEU A 109 5.65 1.61 -17.75
CA LEU A 109 4.63 0.75 -17.16
C LEU A 109 5.21 -0.06 -16.01
N VAL A 110 4.46 -0.14 -14.91
CA VAL A 110 4.87 -0.92 -13.76
C VAL A 110 4.74 -2.39 -14.09
N LEU A 111 5.84 -3.14 -13.94
CA LEU A 111 5.86 -4.57 -14.14
C LEU A 111 5.60 -5.31 -12.84
N TYR A 112 6.27 -4.91 -11.77
CA TYR A 112 6.07 -5.49 -10.44
C TYR A 112 6.74 -4.60 -9.40
N ALA A 113 6.48 -4.87 -8.12
CA ALA A 113 7.17 -4.25 -6.99
C ALA A 113 8.16 -5.26 -6.41
N LYS A 114 9.28 -4.78 -5.91
CA LYS A 114 10.26 -5.68 -5.29
C LYS A 114 9.82 -6.12 -3.90
N SER A 115 8.96 -5.37 -3.26
CA SER A 115 8.48 -5.67 -1.91
C SER A 115 7.22 -4.86 -1.61
N LEU A 116 6.66 -5.09 -0.45
CA LEU A 116 5.62 -4.26 0.15
C LEU A 116 6.24 -3.54 1.34
N THR A 117 5.85 -2.29 1.58
CA THR A 117 6.39 -1.49 2.67
C THR A 117 5.30 -1.09 3.65
N ARG A 118 5.73 -0.87 4.90
CA ARG A 118 4.91 -0.23 5.92
C ARG A 118 5.27 1.22 6.08
#